data_bf0fa945b150838a7622aa5201967670
#
_entry.id   bf0fa945b150838a7622aa5201967670
#
_cell.length_a   1.000
_cell.length_b   1.000
_cell.length_c   1.000
_cell.angle_alpha   90.00
_cell.angle_beta   90.00
_cell.angle_gamma   90.00
#
_symmetry.space_group_name_H-M   'P 1'
#
loop_
_entity.id
_entity.type
_entity.pdbx_description
1 polymer ?
#
loop_
_entity_poly.entity_id
_entity_poly.type
_entity_poly.pdbx_seq_one_letter_code
_entity_poly.pdbx_strand_id
1 'polypeptide(L)'
;YSRLWDYRIIARLGELAIALHKFSNDLRLLQSWGELEEPYDATQVGSSAMPYKRNPMRAERLGSLSKYLMFQVPGVAAMAATQWFERTLDDSALRRIALTQSFLAADAIVLIARNIMDGLIVHPGVVERRVREQLPFMAVEELLLSGVEAGGDRQDLHERIRQLTWQASERMKTQGGENPLRGMLAADSQLGPLLARQPAWEPERFTGRARE
;
A
#
# COMPACT_ATOMS: atom_id res chain seq x y z
N TYR A 1 -2.04 2.23 41.31
CA TYR A 1 -0.96 2.11 40.33
C TYR A 1 -0.93 3.33 39.40
N SER A 2 0.24 3.58 38.80
CA SER A 2 0.40 4.68 37.84
C SER A 2 -0.48 4.50 36.60
N ARG A 3 -1.15 5.58 36.14
CA ARG A 3 -1.94 5.58 34.91
C ARG A 3 -1.11 5.44 33.62
N LEU A 4 0.22 5.49 33.75
CA LEU A 4 1.11 5.10 32.64
C LEU A 4 0.90 3.65 32.17
N TRP A 5 0.39 2.77 33.03
CA TRP A 5 0.03 1.41 32.59
C TRP A 5 -1.13 1.42 31.62
N ASP A 6 -2.17 2.21 31.89
CA ASP A 6 -3.31 2.37 31.01
C ASP A 6 -2.84 2.94 29.65
N TYR A 7 -1.98 3.96 29.70
CA TYR A 7 -1.35 4.51 28.48
C TYR A 7 -0.58 3.46 27.68
N ARG A 8 0.28 2.67 28.32
CA ARG A 8 1.06 1.63 27.65
C ARG A 8 0.18 0.62 26.93
N ILE A 9 -0.90 0.18 27.57
CA ILE A 9 -1.87 -0.76 26.96
C ILE A 9 -2.51 -0.12 25.74
N ILE A 10 -3.05 1.09 25.89
CA ILE A 10 -3.75 1.77 24.79
C ILE A 10 -2.79 2.15 23.66
N ALA A 11 -1.55 2.50 23.98
CA ALA A 11 -0.52 2.75 22.96
C ALA A 11 -0.24 1.50 22.09
N ARG A 12 -0.18 0.30 22.69
CA ARG A 12 -0.04 -0.95 21.93
C ARG A 12 -1.23 -1.24 21.03
N LEU A 13 -2.44 -0.98 21.51
CA LEU A 13 -3.64 -1.07 20.66
C LEU A 13 -3.63 -0.01 19.54
N GLY A 14 -3.08 1.17 19.83
CA GLY A 14 -2.86 2.22 18.84
C GLY A 14 -1.87 1.82 17.74
N GLU A 15 -0.78 1.15 18.09
CA GLU A 15 0.20 0.61 17.12
C GLU A 15 -0.48 -0.40 16.17
N LEU A 16 -1.30 -1.32 16.69
CA LEU A 16 -2.11 -2.23 15.90
C LEU A 16 -3.04 -1.46 14.95
N ALA A 17 -3.71 -0.42 15.47
CA ALA A 17 -4.60 0.41 14.67
C ALA A 17 -3.88 1.15 13.54
N ILE A 18 -2.65 1.64 13.77
CA ILE A 18 -1.80 2.27 12.74
C ILE A 18 -1.52 1.28 11.60
N ALA A 19 -1.11 0.06 11.94
CA ALA A 19 -0.83 -0.97 10.94
C ALA A 19 -2.07 -1.34 10.12
N LEU A 20 -3.21 -1.56 10.78
CA LEU A 20 -4.47 -1.91 10.12
C LEU A 20 -5.06 -0.73 9.32
N HIS A 21 -4.85 0.50 9.75
CA HIS A 21 -5.22 1.68 8.95
C HIS A 21 -4.41 1.74 7.65
N LYS A 22 -3.10 1.52 7.74
CA LYS A 22 -2.22 1.48 6.55
C LYS A 22 -2.69 0.39 5.58
N PHE A 23 -2.94 -0.81 6.08
CA PHE A 23 -3.48 -1.93 5.30
C PHE A 23 -4.80 -1.55 4.61
N SER A 24 -5.73 -0.89 5.33
CA SER A 24 -7.01 -0.46 4.74
C SER A 24 -6.83 0.53 3.58
N ASN A 25 -5.85 1.43 3.67
CA ASN A 25 -5.56 2.37 2.59
C ASN A 25 -4.99 1.67 1.36
N ASP A 26 -4.08 0.71 1.54
CA ASP A 26 -3.52 -0.08 0.44
C ASP A 26 -4.63 -0.85 -0.30
N LEU A 27 -5.52 -1.52 0.45
CA LEU A 27 -6.66 -2.23 -0.14
C LEU A 27 -7.55 -1.31 -0.97
N ARG A 28 -7.87 -0.12 -0.45
CA ARG A 28 -8.71 0.85 -1.15
C ARG A 28 -8.07 1.33 -2.45
N LEU A 29 -6.75 1.55 -2.45
CA LEU A 29 -6.00 1.89 -3.66
C LEU A 29 -5.99 0.74 -4.66
N LEU A 30 -5.67 -0.47 -4.22
CA LEU A 30 -5.62 -1.65 -5.08
C LEU A 30 -7.01 -1.99 -5.65
N GLN A 31 -8.08 -1.80 -4.86
CA GLN A 31 -9.45 -1.96 -5.34
C GLN A 31 -9.83 -0.87 -6.36
N SER A 32 -9.40 0.38 -6.16
CA SER A 32 -9.63 1.45 -7.14
C SER A 32 -8.94 1.18 -8.48
N TRP A 33 -7.86 0.42 -8.46
CA TRP A 33 -7.13 -0.04 -9.64
C TRP A 33 -7.69 -1.34 -10.23
N GLY A 34 -8.64 -1.98 -9.54
CA GLY A 34 -9.24 -3.24 -9.96
C GLY A 34 -8.34 -4.47 -9.79
N GLU A 35 -7.26 -4.36 -9.00
CA GLU A 35 -6.31 -5.45 -8.75
C GLU A 35 -6.78 -6.40 -7.66
N LEU A 36 -7.45 -5.86 -6.64
CA LEU A 36 -8.02 -6.60 -5.52
C LEU A 36 -9.47 -6.16 -5.27
N GLU A 37 -10.25 -7.00 -4.63
CA GLU A 37 -11.54 -6.65 -4.04
C GLU A 37 -11.67 -7.28 -2.65
N GLU A 38 -12.32 -6.56 -1.72
CA GLU A 38 -12.78 -7.17 -0.48
C GLU A 38 -13.90 -8.18 -0.76
N PRO A 39 -14.16 -9.17 0.14
CA PRO A 39 -15.22 -10.13 -0.08
C PRO A 39 -16.57 -9.43 -0.29
N TYR A 40 -17.29 -9.85 -1.31
CA TYR A 40 -18.58 -9.32 -1.69
C TYR A 40 -19.65 -10.40 -1.60
N ASP A 41 -20.71 -10.14 -0.84
CA ASP A 41 -21.86 -11.02 -0.79
C ASP A 41 -22.74 -10.75 -2.02
N ALA A 42 -23.23 -11.83 -2.67
CA ALA A 42 -24.10 -11.72 -3.84
C ALA A 42 -25.40 -10.95 -3.56
N THR A 43 -25.82 -10.90 -2.31
CA THR A 43 -26.99 -10.14 -1.85
C THR A 43 -26.67 -8.71 -1.41
N GLN A 44 -25.40 -8.36 -1.36
CA GLN A 44 -24.93 -7.04 -0.90
C GLN A 44 -25.21 -5.97 -1.95
N VAL A 45 -25.89 -4.89 -1.55
CA VAL A 45 -26.11 -3.71 -2.39
C VAL A 45 -24.90 -2.76 -2.23
N GLY A 46 -24.06 -2.69 -3.25
CA GLY A 46 -22.88 -1.82 -3.24
C GLY A 46 -23.20 -0.33 -3.46
N SER A 47 -24.25 -0.05 -4.21
CA SER A 47 -24.77 1.29 -4.51
C SER A 47 -26.23 1.21 -4.94
N SER A 48 -27.06 2.10 -4.43
CA SER A 48 -28.47 2.19 -4.84
C SER A 48 -28.66 2.72 -6.26
N ALA A 49 -27.70 3.51 -6.75
CA ALA A 49 -27.77 4.15 -8.07
C ALA A 49 -26.97 3.41 -9.17
N MET A 50 -25.94 2.66 -8.78
CA MET A 50 -25.04 1.96 -9.69
C MET A 50 -24.86 0.49 -9.26
N PRO A 51 -25.69 -0.43 -9.75
CA PRO A 51 -25.70 -1.83 -9.27
C PRO A 51 -24.36 -2.58 -9.44
N TYR A 52 -23.56 -2.19 -10.43
CA TYR A 52 -22.25 -2.78 -10.70
C TYR A 52 -21.14 -2.28 -9.78
N LYS A 53 -21.38 -1.19 -9.03
CA LYS A 53 -20.36 -0.55 -8.22
C LYS A 53 -20.10 -1.34 -6.92
N ARG A 54 -18.87 -1.79 -6.75
CA ARG A 54 -18.40 -2.43 -5.53
C ARG A 54 -17.49 -1.48 -4.77
N ASN A 55 -17.96 -1.00 -3.62
CA ASN A 55 -17.18 -0.10 -2.77
C ASN A 55 -16.44 -0.91 -1.69
N PRO A 56 -15.21 -0.50 -1.30
CA PRO A 56 -14.44 -1.14 -0.24
C PRO A 56 -14.97 -0.75 1.15
N MET A 57 -16.24 -1.09 1.44
CA MET A 57 -16.94 -0.63 2.65
C MET A 57 -16.32 -1.17 3.94
N ARG A 58 -15.81 -2.41 3.91
CA ARG A 58 -15.14 -3.02 5.06
C ARG A 58 -13.80 -2.36 5.31
N ALA A 59 -13.01 -2.13 4.26
CA ALA A 59 -11.75 -1.40 4.35
C ALA A 59 -11.96 0.05 4.83
N GLU A 60 -13.00 0.74 4.36
CA GLU A 60 -13.35 2.08 4.84
C GLU A 60 -13.72 2.10 6.32
N ARG A 61 -14.51 1.12 6.78
CA ARG A 61 -14.88 0.96 8.20
C ARG A 61 -13.66 0.62 9.03
N LEU A 62 -12.80 -0.29 8.55
CA LEU A 62 -11.52 -0.63 9.19
C LEU A 62 -10.68 0.63 9.41
N GLY A 63 -10.49 1.45 8.37
CA GLY A 63 -9.74 2.69 8.45
C GLY A 63 -10.36 3.71 9.41
N SER A 64 -11.68 3.81 9.46
CA SER A 64 -12.40 4.72 10.35
C SER A 64 -12.24 4.32 11.82
N LEU A 65 -12.50 3.05 12.17
CA LEU A 65 -12.35 2.57 13.54
C LEU A 65 -10.90 2.56 14.01
N SER A 66 -9.96 2.31 13.10
CA SER A 66 -8.53 2.43 13.41
C SER A 66 -8.16 3.86 13.79
N LYS A 67 -8.65 4.88 13.07
CA LYS A 67 -8.47 6.29 13.45
C LYS A 67 -9.05 6.60 14.82
N TYR A 68 -10.28 6.12 15.09
CA TYR A 68 -10.88 6.30 16.41
C TYR A 68 -9.97 5.77 17.52
N LEU A 69 -9.42 4.57 17.36
CA LEU A 69 -8.54 3.96 18.36
C LEU A 69 -7.21 4.73 18.50
N MET A 70 -6.62 5.21 17.41
CA MET A 70 -5.42 6.04 17.45
C MET A 70 -5.64 7.33 18.27
N PHE A 71 -6.83 7.95 18.17
CA PHE A 71 -7.16 9.16 18.92
C PHE A 71 -7.36 8.92 20.42
N GLN A 72 -7.53 7.69 20.88
CA GLN A 72 -7.59 7.39 22.32
C GLN A 72 -6.21 7.51 22.99
N VAL A 73 -5.12 7.29 22.25
CA VAL A 73 -3.76 7.28 22.79
C VAL A 73 -3.38 8.61 23.49
N PRO A 74 -3.49 9.78 22.83
CA PRO A 74 -3.17 11.05 23.47
C PRO A 74 -4.10 11.39 24.65
N GLY A 75 -5.37 10.99 24.59
CA GLY A 75 -6.31 11.19 25.70
C GLY A 75 -5.89 10.45 26.97
N VAL A 76 -5.48 9.20 26.81
CA VAL A 76 -4.98 8.40 27.96
C VAL A 76 -3.61 8.87 28.42
N ALA A 77 -2.76 9.39 27.53
CA ALA A 77 -1.50 10.03 27.92
C ALA A 77 -1.74 11.28 28.79
N ALA A 78 -2.68 12.14 28.39
CA ALA A 78 -3.07 13.32 29.17
C ALA A 78 -3.60 12.93 30.55
N MET A 79 -4.45 11.90 30.62
CA MET A 79 -4.96 11.36 31.89
C MET A 79 -3.81 10.94 32.84
N ALA A 80 -2.77 10.29 32.29
CA ALA A 80 -1.61 9.89 33.09
C ALA A 80 -0.78 11.09 33.55
N ALA A 81 -0.62 12.11 32.71
CA ALA A 81 0.17 13.31 32.97
C ALA A 81 -0.45 14.25 34.03
N THR A 82 -1.78 14.26 34.16
CA THR A 82 -2.51 15.13 35.07
C THR A 82 -2.82 14.50 36.42
N GLN A 83 -2.36 13.31 36.69
CA GLN A 83 -2.51 12.62 37.98
C GLN A 83 -1.77 13.36 39.11
N TRP A 84 -2.48 13.65 40.19
CA TRP A 84 -1.90 14.32 41.35
C TRP A 84 -1.43 13.30 42.38
N PHE A 85 -0.21 13.46 42.90
CA PHE A 85 0.38 12.60 43.92
C PHE A 85 0.17 11.10 43.63
N GLU A 86 -0.44 10.36 44.50
CA GLU A 86 -0.71 8.94 44.33
C GLU A 86 -1.93 8.69 43.45
N ARG A 87 -2.95 9.58 43.48
CA ARG A 87 -4.21 9.43 42.75
C ARG A 87 -5.09 10.68 42.82
N THR A 88 -5.81 10.94 41.74
CA THR A 88 -7.00 11.79 41.67
C THR A 88 -8.22 10.98 41.22
N LEU A 89 -9.44 11.52 41.37
CA LEU A 89 -10.67 10.87 40.91
C LEU A 89 -11.14 11.36 39.54
N ASP A 90 -10.54 12.39 38.99
CA ASP A 90 -10.88 12.97 37.67
C ASP A 90 -10.64 11.97 36.53
N ASP A 91 -9.67 11.07 36.68
CA ASP A 91 -9.37 10.00 35.75
C ASP A 91 -10.47 8.93 35.64
N SER A 92 -11.30 8.78 36.68
CA SER A 92 -12.19 7.63 36.85
C SER A 92 -13.22 7.49 35.70
N ALA A 93 -13.86 8.57 35.31
CA ALA A 93 -14.87 8.57 34.24
C ALA A 93 -14.19 8.34 32.86
N LEU A 94 -13.15 9.12 32.55
CA LEU A 94 -12.41 9.00 31.29
C LEU A 94 -11.85 7.60 31.10
N ARG A 95 -11.26 7.03 32.13
CA ARG A 95 -10.67 5.70 32.11
C ARG A 95 -11.68 4.61 31.76
N ARG A 96 -12.88 4.65 32.33
CA ARG A 96 -13.95 3.69 32.05
C ARG A 96 -14.41 3.73 30.59
N ILE A 97 -14.45 4.91 30.02
CA ILE A 97 -14.81 5.10 28.61
C ILE A 97 -13.64 4.68 27.71
N ALA A 98 -12.48 5.28 27.91
CA ALA A 98 -11.34 5.11 27.03
C ALA A 98 -10.85 3.65 26.94
N LEU A 99 -10.68 2.97 28.08
CA LEU A 99 -10.23 1.58 28.08
C LEU A 99 -11.28 0.67 27.41
N THR A 100 -12.52 0.74 27.84
CA THR A 100 -13.59 -0.12 27.31
C THR A 100 -13.77 0.07 25.81
N GLN A 101 -13.88 1.30 25.35
CA GLN A 101 -14.09 1.60 23.94
C GLN A 101 -12.86 1.24 23.09
N SER A 102 -11.65 1.39 23.63
CA SER A 102 -10.43 1.01 22.92
C SER A 102 -10.33 -0.49 22.69
N PHE A 103 -10.66 -1.31 23.67
CA PHE A 103 -10.66 -2.78 23.51
C PHE A 103 -11.78 -3.23 22.53
N LEU A 104 -12.97 -2.66 22.63
CA LEU A 104 -14.06 -2.96 21.68
C LEU A 104 -13.70 -2.55 20.25
N ALA A 105 -13.09 -1.38 20.07
CA ALA A 105 -12.61 -0.93 18.76
C ALA A 105 -11.48 -1.82 18.23
N ALA A 106 -10.53 -2.22 19.09
CA ALA A 106 -9.46 -3.13 18.72
C ALA A 106 -9.98 -4.48 18.25
N ASP A 107 -10.93 -5.07 18.98
CA ASP A 107 -11.59 -6.32 18.59
C ASP A 107 -12.30 -6.17 17.24
N ALA A 108 -13.09 -5.11 17.08
CA ALA A 108 -13.81 -4.84 15.84
C ALA A 108 -12.88 -4.70 14.62
N ILE A 109 -11.75 -3.95 14.74
CA ILE A 109 -10.81 -3.81 13.60
C ILE A 109 -10.10 -5.11 13.26
N VAL A 110 -9.79 -5.95 14.24
CA VAL A 110 -9.20 -7.28 14.01
C VAL A 110 -10.19 -8.21 13.30
N LEU A 111 -11.44 -8.23 13.74
CA LEU A 111 -12.50 -9.05 13.11
C LEU A 111 -12.77 -8.61 11.66
N ILE A 112 -12.83 -7.30 11.41
CA ILE A 112 -13.01 -6.77 10.05
C ILE A 112 -11.80 -7.12 9.17
N ALA A 113 -10.58 -6.90 9.66
CA ALA A 113 -9.35 -7.22 8.92
C ALA A 113 -9.29 -8.72 8.58
N ARG A 114 -9.60 -9.58 9.54
CA ARG A 114 -9.69 -11.04 9.32
C ARG A 114 -10.73 -11.38 8.25
N ASN A 115 -11.92 -10.82 8.33
CA ASN A 115 -12.98 -11.06 7.35
C ASN A 115 -12.56 -10.63 5.94
N ILE A 116 -11.85 -9.51 5.81
CA ILE A 116 -11.30 -9.06 4.51
C ILE A 116 -10.27 -10.06 4.00
N MET A 117 -9.32 -10.47 4.84
CA MET A 117 -8.24 -11.38 4.43
C MET A 117 -8.74 -12.78 4.07
N ASP A 118 -9.70 -13.32 4.84
CA ASP A 118 -10.28 -14.65 4.60
C ASP A 118 -11.05 -14.73 3.26
N GLY A 119 -11.54 -13.60 2.75
CA GLY A 119 -12.34 -13.55 1.51
C GLY A 119 -11.77 -12.63 0.43
N LEU A 120 -10.49 -12.25 0.51
CA LEU A 120 -9.85 -11.36 -0.45
C LEU A 120 -9.87 -11.94 -1.85
N ILE A 121 -10.36 -11.16 -2.80
CA ILE A 121 -10.43 -11.52 -4.22
C ILE A 121 -9.27 -10.83 -4.95
N VAL A 122 -8.42 -11.60 -5.61
CA VAL A 122 -7.33 -11.11 -6.44
C VAL A 122 -7.72 -11.24 -7.91
N HIS A 123 -7.43 -10.24 -8.73
CA HIS A 123 -7.65 -10.24 -10.17
C HIS A 123 -6.31 -10.36 -10.93
N PRO A 124 -5.78 -11.60 -11.12
CA PRO A 124 -4.43 -11.80 -11.65
C PRO A 124 -4.22 -11.16 -13.03
N GLY A 125 -5.26 -11.19 -13.90
CA GLY A 125 -5.16 -10.60 -15.23
C GLY A 125 -5.01 -9.07 -15.22
N VAL A 126 -5.58 -8.38 -14.22
CA VAL A 126 -5.40 -6.93 -14.07
C VAL A 126 -3.98 -6.63 -13.55
N VAL A 127 -3.53 -7.40 -12.54
CA VAL A 127 -2.18 -7.28 -11.99
C VAL A 127 -1.14 -7.53 -13.08
N GLU A 128 -1.26 -8.63 -13.83
CA GLU A 128 -0.34 -8.97 -14.91
C GLU A 128 -0.25 -7.87 -15.98
N ARG A 129 -1.38 -7.34 -16.41
CA ARG A 129 -1.40 -6.24 -17.39
C ARG A 129 -0.64 -5.02 -16.86
N ARG A 130 -0.85 -4.61 -15.61
CA ARG A 130 -0.14 -3.47 -15.01
C ARG A 130 1.34 -3.73 -14.83
N VAL A 131 1.71 -4.92 -14.41
CA VAL A 131 3.12 -5.30 -14.30
C VAL A 131 3.79 -5.22 -15.67
N ARG A 132 3.20 -5.79 -16.71
CA ARG A 132 3.74 -5.73 -18.09
C ARG A 132 3.88 -4.30 -18.60
N GLU A 133 2.94 -3.43 -18.26
CA GLU A 133 3.01 -2.01 -18.59
C GLU A 133 4.17 -1.29 -17.91
N GLN A 134 4.45 -1.61 -16.65
CA GLN A 134 5.49 -0.94 -15.85
C GLN A 134 6.87 -1.61 -15.95
N LEU A 135 6.91 -2.88 -16.30
CA LEU A 135 8.13 -3.69 -16.33
C LEU A 135 9.28 -3.07 -17.14
N PRO A 136 9.05 -2.46 -18.33
CA PRO A 136 10.13 -1.80 -19.06
C PRO A 136 10.80 -0.66 -18.29
N PHE A 137 10.04 0.09 -17.47
CA PHE A 137 10.59 1.15 -16.64
C PHE A 137 11.38 0.61 -15.43
N MET A 138 10.99 -0.55 -14.91
CA MET A 138 11.72 -1.20 -13.80
C MET A 138 13.04 -1.81 -14.29
N ALA A 139 13.04 -2.36 -15.49
CA ALA A 139 14.17 -3.11 -16.05
C ALA A 139 15.32 -2.24 -16.60
N VAL A 140 15.12 -0.93 -16.76
CA VAL A 140 16.17 -0.03 -17.29
C VAL A 140 17.39 0.08 -16.38
N GLU A 141 17.25 -0.19 -15.08
CA GLU A 141 18.38 -0.22 -14.15
C GLU A 141 19.38 -1.34 -14.52
N GLU A 142 18.87 -2.53 -14.83
CA GLU A 142 19.70 -3.65 -15.29
C GLU A 142 20.41 -3.32 -16.60
N LEU A 143 19.73 -2.60 -17.51
CA LEU A 143 20.31 -2.16 -18.76
C LEU A 143 21.46 -1.16 -18.53
N LEU A 144 21.28 -0.20 -17.61
CA LEU A 144 22.30 0.75 -17.22
C LEU A 144 23.53 0.03 -16.65
N LEU A 145 23.33 -0.89 -15.71
CA LEU A 145 24.42 -1.66 -15.09
C LEU A 145 25.20 -2.46 -16.12
N SER A 146 24.50 -3.17 -17.00
CA SER A 146 25.15 -3.95 -18.08
C SER A 146 25.92 -3.04 -19.05
N GLY A 147 25.45 -1.83 -19.32
CA GLY A 147 26.15 -0.86 -20.14
C GLY A 147 27.46 -0.38 -19.52
N VAL A 148 27.45 -0.13 -18.20
CA VAL A 148 28.64 0.23 -17.44
C VAL A 148 29.65 -0.92 -17.39
N GLU A 149 29.18 -2.14 -17.14
CA GLU A 149 30.04 -3.35 -17.17
C GLU A 149 30.69 -3.57 -18.54
N ALA A 150 30.00 -3.18 -19.62
CA ALA A 150 30.55 -3.20 -20.99
C ALA A 150 31.53 -2.05 -21.29
N GLY A 151 31.85 -1.19 -20.31
CA GLY A 151 32.81 -0.09 -20.45
C GLY A 151 32.18 1.25 -20.88
N GLY A 152 30.84 1.37 -20.90
CA GLY A 152 30.15 2.62 -21.22
C GLY A 152 30.23 3.62 -20.07
N ASP A 153 30.22 4.93 -20.43
CA ASP A 153 30.11 5.98 -19.42
C ASP A 153 28.73 5.96 -18.75
N ARG A 154 28.74 5.89 -17.42
CA ARG A 154 27.50 5.77 -16.64
C ARG A 154 26.58 6.99 -16.80
N GLN A 155 27.13 8.18 -16.90
CA GLN A 155 26.35 9.42 -16.99
C GLN A 155 25.69 9.54 -18.37
N ASP A 156 26.45 9.25 -19.43
CA ASP A 156 25.93 9.28 -20.79
C ASP A 156 24.82 8.23 -21.00
N LEU A 157 25.03 7.00 -20.53
CA LEU A 157 24.03 5.93 -20.59
C LEU A 157 22.77 6.28 -19.78
N HIS A 158 22.95 6.81 -18.57
CA HIS A 158 21.84 7.23 -17.72
C HIS A 158 21.01 8.34 -18.40
N GLU A 159 21.67 9.37 -18.92
CA GLU A 159 20.96 10.46 -19.59
C GLU A 159 20.19 9.97 -20.81
N ARG A 160 20.78 9.09 -21.60
CA ARG A 160 20.11 8.51 -22.76
C ARG A 160 18.89 7.66 -22.39
N ILE A 161 19.01 6.80 -21.39
CA ILE A 161 17.90 6.03 -20.83
C ILE A 161 16.82 6.97 -20.28
N ARG A 162 17.21 8.01 -19.55
CA ARG A 162 16.29 9.00 -19.00
C ARG A 162 15.45 9.68 -20.08
N GLN A 163 16.07 10.09 -21.18
CA GLN A 163 15.37 10.73 -22.29
C GLN A 163 14.35 9.79 -22.92
N LEU A 164 14.71 8.54 -23.19
CA LEU A 164 13.81 7.55 -23.78
C LEU A 164 12.67 7.16 -22.83
N THR A 165 12.96 7.00 -21.54
CA THR A 165 11.93 6.70 -20.55
C THR A 165 10.93 7.84 -20.39
N TRP A 166 11.40 9.09 -20.42
CA TRP A 166 10.54 10.26 -20.38
C TRP A 166 9.65 10.36 -21.62
N GLN A 167 10.21 10.20 -22.82
CA GLN A 167 9.44 10.19 -24.07
C GLN A 167 8.39 9.07 -24.07
N ALA A 168 8.74 7.86 -23.64
CA ALA A 168 7.82 6.75 -23.55
C ALA A 168 6.67 7.04 -22.57
N SER A 169 6.98 7.56 -21.37
CA SER A 169 5.98 7.94 -20.38
C SER A 169 5.04 9.02 -20.89
N GLU A 170 5.57 10.04 -21.54
CA GLU A 170 4.77 11.12 -22.11
C GLU A 170 3.84 10.62 -23.24
N ARG A 171 4.36 9.75 -24.08
CA ARG A 171 3.57 9.11 -25.13
C ARG A 171 2.41 8.26 -24.57
N MET A 172 2.68 7.48 -23.52
CA MET A 172 1.63 6.69 -22.85
C MET A 172 0.55 7.59 -22.25
N LYS A 173 0.94 8.70 -21.62
CA LYS A 173 -0.01 9.64 -21.00
C LYS A 173 -0.87 10.38 -22.02
N THR A 174 -0.30 10.75 -23.17
CA THR A 174 -0.99 11.58 -24.16
C THR A 174 -1.78 10.78 -25.17
N GLN A 175 -1.29 9.59 -25.56
CA GLN A 175 -1.87 8.77 -26.63
C GLN A 175 -2.54 7.49 -26.09
N GLY A 176 -2.22 7.08 -24.87
CA GLY A 176 -2.58 5.77 -24.36
C GLY A 176 -1.81 4.64 -25.04
N GLY A 177 -2.30 3.41 -24.88
CA GLY A 177 -1.72 2.24 -25.53
C GLY A 177 -0.62 1.55 -24.72
N GLU A 178 0.06 0.62 -25.35
CA GLU A 178 1.13 -0.16 -24.73
C GLU A 178 2.40 0.66 -24.51
N ASN A 179 3.22 0.24 -23.55
CA ASN A 179 4.47 0.89 -23.23
C ASN A 179 5.49 0.73 -24.39
N PRO A 180 5.86 1.82 -25.07
CA PRO A 180 6.74 1.77 -26.23
C PRO A 180 8.23 1.68 -25.85
N LEU A 181 8.59 1.76 -24.58
CA LEU A 181 9.96 1.96 -24.12
C LEU A 181 10.92 0.88 -24.63
N ARG A 182 10.51 -0.40 -24.55
CA ARG A 182 11.38 -1.51 -25.01
C ARG A 182 11.73 -1.40 -26.49
N GLY A 183 10.77 -1.02 -27.34
CA GLY A 183 11.00 -0.79 -28.76
C GLY A 183 11.90 0.42 -29.00
N MET A 184 11.73 1.48 -28.23
CA MET A 184 12.58 2.69 -28.32
C MET A 184 14.02 2.40 -27.91
N LEU A 185 14.23 1.63 -26.83
CA LEU A 185 15.54 1.18 -26.40
C LEU A 185 16.21 0.26 -27.43
N ALA A 186 15.45 -0.65 -28.04
CA ALA A 186 15.97 -1.56 -29.07
C ALA A 186 16.40 -0.83 -30.34
N ALA A 187 15.73 0.26 -30.70
CA ALA A 187 16.07 1.09 -31.86
C ALA A 187 17.23 2.05 -31.61
N ASP A 188 17.63 2.23 -30.35
CA ASP A 188 18.74 3.11 -30.01
C ASP A 188 20.09 2.48 -30.36
N SER A 189 20.99 3.28 -30.97
CA SER A 189 22.27 2.80 -31.49
C SER A 189 23.25 2.30 -30.42
N GLN A 190 23.16 2.81 -29.18
CA GLN A 190 24.02 2.41 -28.06
C GLN A 190 23.35 1.38 -27.16
N LEU A 191 22.06 1.56 -26.88
CA LEU A 191 21.31 0.73 -25.92
C LEU A 191 20.77 -0.55 -26.56
N GLY A 192 20.47 -0.54 -27.86
CA GLY A 192 19.95 -1.71 -28.58
C GLY A 192 20.85 -2.92 -28.53
N PRO A 193 22.18 -2.80 -28.81
CA PRO A 193 23.12 -3.90 -28.66
C PRO A 193 23.25 -4.42 -27.23
N LEU A 194 23.14 -3.55 -26.22
CA LEU A 194 23.15 -3.94 -24.81
C LEU A 194 21.87 -4.69 -24.43
N LEU A 195 20.72 -4.19 -24.83
CA LEU A 195 19.41 -4.83 -24.60
C LEU A 195 19.34 -6.22 -25.25
N ALA A 196 19.90 -6.40 -26.45
CA ALA A 196 19.91 -7.68 -27.14
C ALA A 196 20.72 -8.78 -26.42
N ARG A 197 21.65 -8.40 -25.54
CA ARG A 197 22.46 -9.31 -24.73
C ARG A 197 21.83 -9.65 -23.38
N GLN A 198 20.79 -8.89 -22.98
CA GLN A 198 20.11 -9.13 -21.72
C GLN A 198 19.15 -10.31 -21.80
N PRO A 199 18.91 -11.03 -20.70
CA PRO A 199 17.83 -11.99 -20.60
C PRO A 199 16.48 -11.27 -20.78
N ALA A 200 15.45 -12.05 -21.08
CA ALA A 200 14.09 -11.50 -21.15
C ALA A 200 13.70 -10.83 -19.84
N TRP A 201 13.01 -9.72 -19.94
CA TRP A 201 12.45 -9.03 -18.77
C TRP A 201 11.19 -9.77 -18.32
N GLU A 202 11.37 -10.65 -17.35
CA GLU A 202 10.29 -11.44 -16.76
C GLU A 202 9.92 -10.86 -15.39
N PRO A 203 8.64 -10.75 -15.04
CA PRO A 203 8.19 -10.17 -13.75
C PRO A 203 8.82 -10.86 -12.54
N GLU A 204 9.03 -12.16 -12.62
CA GLU A 204 9.58 -12.99 -11.55
C GLU A 204 10.98 -12.56 -11.08
N ARG A 205 11.74 -11.92 -11.95
CA ARG A 205 13.09 -11.41 -11.63
C ARG A 205 13.05 -10.19 -10.72
N PHE A 206 11.90 -9.51 -10.65
CA PHE A 206 11.73 -8.26 -9.89
C PHE A 206 10.94 -8.46 -8.58
N THR A 207 10.66 -9.69 -8.18
CA THR A 207 9.89 -9.99 -6.97
C THR A 207 10.72 -9.96 -5.68
N GLY A 208 12.05 -9.86 -5.80
CA GLY A 208 12.96 -9.93 -4.66
C GLY A 208 12.70 -11.19 -3.83
N ARG A 209 12.52 -11.02 -2.51
CA ARG A 209 12.27 -12.10 -1.56
C ARG A 209 10.79 -12.37 -1.29
N ALA A 210 9.88 -11.91 -2.13
CA ALA A 210 8.43 -12.03 -1.87
C ALA A 210 7.92 -13.50 -1.80
N ARG A 211 8.71 -14.47 -2.28
CA ARG A 211 8.39 -15.91 -2.23
C ARG A 211 8.95 -16.63 -1.00
N GLU A 212 9.81 -15.97 -0.22
CA GLU A 212 10.38 -16.49 1.05
C GLU A 212 9.51 -16.12 2.25
#